data_05c4ccfbb81ff59215d16446a40738e4
#
_entry.id   05c4ccfbb81ff59215d16446a40738e4
#
_cell.length_a   1.000
_cell.length_b   1.000
_cell.length_c   1.000
_cell.angle_alpha   90.00
_cell.angle_beta   90.00
_cell.angle_gamma   90.00
#
_symmetry.space_group_name_H-M   'P 1'
#
loop_
_entity.id
_entity.type
_entity.pdbx_description
1 polymer ?
#
loop_
_entity_poly.entity_id
_entity_poly.type
_entity_poly.pdbx_seq_one_letter_code
_entity_poly.pdbx_strand_id
1 'polypeptide(L)'
;VDREERPDIDSVYMSVCQALTGSGGWPMSIFMTAEQKPFYAATYIPPDNRYGMKGFRELLLEISDHWKYKKSELLESAEQILDHIDTKEECAKKKTLKRVGAGTDTTLPERAAELFAQAFDEKYGGFGAAPKFPTPHNLIFLMIYSSLQDAGMSYEAEKTLEQMRRGGIFDHIGYGFSRYSTDRFYLVPHFEKMLYDNALLMIAYSAAYKVSGKTMFLETAEKTAEYILREMTGPDGEFYAAQDADSEGREGLYYVWDEEEICGILGAERGTEFCRYYGITEEGNFEGKNIPNELDGKEITDRFHKERELLYDYRKRRARLHLDDKVLTSWNSLMISAMAVLYRVTGKERYLEAAERARRFIEHNLADGNTLRVSCRGGSGSVKGFLDDYAYYTAALLSLYEAVSDVDHLIRAEQICREARQQFADEEGGGFFLYGSRNDSLITRPKETYDGALPSGNSTMAYDLVRLYQITGNEEYKDAAKRQLAFMSGEAQEYPAG
;
A
#
# COMPACT_ATOMS: atom_id res chain seq x y z
N VAL A 1 -7.19 17.50 5.38
CA VAL A 1 -6.54 17.13 4.12
C VAL A 1 -6.60 15.63 3.98
N ASP A 2 -7.06 15.13 2.83
CA ASP A 2 -6.99 13.72 2.49
C ASP A 2 -5.56 13.39 2.03
N ARG A 3 -4.90 12.47 2.74
CA ARG A 3 -3.50 12.09 2.46
C ARG A 3 -3.34 11.29 1.16
N GLU A 4 -4.40 10.67 0.69
CA GLU A 4 -4.38 9.90 -0.57
C GLU A 4 -4.45 10.82 -1.78
N GLU A 5 -5.12 11.98 -1.64
CA GLU A 5 -5.19 13.00 -2.68
C GLU A 5 -4.09 14.05 -2.59
N ARG A 6 -3.52 14.28 -1.37
CA ARG A 6 -2.45 15.26 -1.11
C ARG A 6 -1.34 14.64 -0.24
N PRO A 7 -0.67 13.59 -0.72
CA PRO A 7 0.46 12.97 -0.02
C PRO A 7 1.62 13.96 0.19
N ASP A 8 1.76 14.95 -0.66
CA ASP A 8 2.74 16.02 -0.55
C ASP A 8 2.57 16.84 0.75
N ILE A 9 1.34 17.27 1.04
CA ILE A 9 1.02 18.00 2.27
C ILE A 9 1.21 17.09 3.48
N ASP A 10 0.73 15.85 3.42
CA ASP A 10 0.86 14.90 4.52
C ASP A 10 2.33 14.64 4.86
N SER A 11 3.17 14.32 3.88
CA SER A 11 4.59 14.03 4.06
C SER A 11 5.36 15.21 4.63
N VAL A 12 5.19 16.41 4.04
CA VAL A 12 5.87 17.63 4.49
C VAL A 12 5.52 17.95 5.94
N TYR A 13 4.24 17.97 6.29
CA TYR A 13 3.83 18.35 7.65
C TYR A 13 3.95 17.21 8.67
N MET A 14 4.03 15.95 8.24
CA MET A 14 4.43 14.84 9.11
C MET A 14 5.89 15.00 9.57
N SER A 15 6.78 15.41 8.67
CA SER A 15 8.19 15.70 9.05
C SER A 15 8.29 16.87 10.03
N VAL A 16 7.45 17.90 9.88
CA VAL A 16 7.31 19.00 10.86
C VAL A 16 6.81 18.48 12.21
N CYS A 17 5.77 17.64 12.20
CA CYS A 17 5.21 17.07 13.44
C CYS A 17 6.29 16.25 14.19
N GLN A 18 7.01 15.40 13.48
CA GLN A 18 8.10 14.60 14.04
C GLN A 18 9.25 15.48 14.59
N ALA A 19 9.60 16.55 13.89
CA ALA A 19 10.65 17.47 14.35
C ALA A 19 10.26 18.20 15.64
N LEU A 20 8.98 18.58 15.80
CA LEU A 20 8.49 19.32 16.96
C LEU A 20 8.15 18.44 18.16
N THR A 21 7.61 17.24 17.94
CA THR A 21 7.04 16.39 19.01
C THR A 21 7.90 15.16 19.29
N GLY A 22 8.87 14.84 18.43
CA GLY A 22 9.68 13.62 18.49
C GLY A 22 8.95 12.37 17.96
N SER A 23 7.68 12.49 17.56
CA SER A 23 6.89 11.41 17.00
C SER A 23 5.90 11.93 15.96
N GLY A 24 5.39 11.05 15.09
CA GLY A 24 4.36 11.38 14.11
C GLY A 24 3.23 10.37 14.15
N GLY A 25 2.09 10.69 13.55
CA GLY A 25 0.95 9.78 13.45
C GLY A 25 -0.35 10.52 13.11
N TRP A 26 -1.35 9.76 12.75
CA TRP A 26 -2.67 10.28 12.45
C TRP A 26 -3.66 9.99 13.59
N PRO A 27 -4.63 10.89 13.83
CA PRO A 27 -4.80 12.18 13.16
C PRO A 27 -3.65 13.14 13.46
N MET A 28 -3.32 14.03 12.49
CA MET A 28 -2.28 15.03 12.61
C MET A 28 -2.91 16.43 12.56
N SER A 29 -2.47 17.31 13.47
CA SER A 29 -2.95 18.69 13.59
C SER A 29 -1.77 19.64 13.52
N ILE A 30 -1.79 20.53 12.52
CA ILE A 30 -0.74 21.54 12.30
C ILE A 30 -1.38 22.93 12.32
N PHE A 31 -0.80 23.83 13.11
CA PHE A 31 -1.14 25.23 13.11
C PHE A 31 -0.03 26.03 12.43
N MET A 32 -0.41 26.84 11.45
CA MET A 32 0.54 27.55 10.60
C MET A 32 0.06 28.95 10.24
N THR A 33 0.95 29.78 9.74
CA THR A 33 0.61 31.09 9.17
C THR A 33 -0.08 30.95 7.81
N ALA A 34 -0.59 32.05 7.25
CA ALA A 34 -1.15 32.06 5.90
C ALA A 34 -0.11 31.75 4.82
N GLU A 35 1.17 31.97 5.12
CA GLU A 35 2.30 31.63 4.27
C GLU A 35 2.80 30.18 4.50
N GLN A 36 1.97 29.33 5.12
CA GLN A 36 2.22 27.91 5.36
C GLN A 36 3.38 27.61 6.32
N LYS A 37 3.83 28.59 7.13
CA LYS A 37 4.90 28.41 8.12
C LYS A 37 4.32 27.81 9.40
N PRO A 38 4.70 26.59 9.81
CA PRO A 38 4.16 25.92 10.98
C PRO A 38 4.74 26.49 12.26
N PHE A 39 3.91 26.67 13.31
CA PHE A 39 4.34 27.11 14.63
C PHE A 39 3.87 26.19 15.77
N TYR A 40 2.98 25.24 15.49
CA TYR A 40 2.56 24.24 16.46
C TYR A 40 2.12 22.96 15.72
N ALA A 41 2.45 21.80 16.28
CA ALA A 41 2.06 20.49 15.77
C ALA A 41 1.64 19.57 16.93
N ALA A 42 0.66 18.71 16.65
CA ALA A 42 0.26 17.62 17.54
C ALA A 42 -0.34 16.49 16.69
N THR A 43 -0.41 15.28 17.27
CA THR A 43 -1.20 14.20 16.73
C THR A 43 -2.67 14.33 17.18
N TYR A 44 -3.21 13.36 17.89
CA TYR A 44 -4.57 13.45 18.43
C TYR A 44 -4.70 14.51 19.51
N ILE A 45 -5.70 15.39 19.41
CA ILE A 45 -6.08 16.37 20.42
C ILE A 45 -7.51 16.06 20.89
N PRO A 46 -7.75 15.75 22.17
CA PRO A 46 -9.09 15.47 22.66
C PRO A 46 -10.00 16.73 22.61
N PRO A 47 -11.32 16.60 22.49
CA PRO A 47 -12.23 17.75 22.50
C PRO A 47 -12.09 18.61 23.79
N ASP A 48 -12.01 17.96 24.94
CA ASP A 48 -11.87 18.56 26.25
C ASP A 48 -10.64 18.02 26.97
N ASN A 49 -10.17 18.73 28.02
CA ASN A 49 -9.03 18.32 28.81
C ASN A 49 -9.24 16.93 29.43
N ARG A 50 -8.40 15.96 29.08
CA ARG A 50 -8.40 14.63 29.69
C ARG A 50 -7.04 13.93 29.59
N TYR A 51 -6.79 13.02 30.52
CA TYR A 51 -5.56 12.21 30.56
C TYR A 51 -4.28 13.04 30.56
N GLY A 52 -4.31 14.27 31.17
CA GLY A 52 -3.18 15.19 31.18
C GLY A 52 -2.93 15.91 29.85
N MET A 53 -3.75 15.67 28.85
CA MET A 53 -3.70 16.38 27.56
C MET A 53 -4.65 17.57 27.56
N LYS A 54 -4.20 18.68 26.95
CA LYS A 54 -5.00 19.87 26.73
C LYS A 54 -6.05 19.62 25.65
N GLY A 55 -7.30 20.03 25.93
CA GLY A 55 -8.40 19.93 24.97
C GLY A 55 -8.29 20.91 23.82
N PHE A 56 -8.86 20.54 22.67
CA PHE A 56 -8.80 21.31 21.43
C PHE A 56 -9.35 22.74 21.60
N ARG A 57 -10.47 22.89 22.35
CA ARG A 57 -11.06 24.20 22.63
C ARG A 57 -10.10 25.12 23.39
N GLU A 58 -9.46 24.63 24.44
CA GLU A 58 -8.51 25.41 25.24
C GLU A 58 -7.28 25.79 24.43
N LEU A 59 -6.75 24.84 23.64
CA LEU A 59 -5.63 25.06 22.73
C LEU A 59 -5.94 26.20 21.72
N LEU A 60 -7.14 26.18 21.10
CA LEU A 60 -7.53 27.23 20.16
C LEU A 60 -7.62 28.61 20.80
N LEU A 61 -8.12 28.71 22.04
CA LEU A 61 -8.18 29.96 22.76
C LEU A 61 -6.78 30.49 23.07
N GLU A 62 -5.89 29.61 23.51
CA GLU A 62 -4.51 29.96 23.80
C GLU A 62 -3.74 30.42 22.54
N ILE A 63 -3.86 29.70 21.43
CA ILE A 63 -3.29 30.11 20.14
C ILE A 63 -3.88 31.46 19.70
N SER A 64 -5.19 31.66 19.83
CA SER A 64 -5.83 32.94 19.52
C SER A 64 -5.29 34.10 20.34
N ASP A 65 -5.08 33.89 21.65
CA ASP A 65 -4.53 34.91 22.52
C ASP A 65 -3.05 35.19 22.20
N HIS A 66 -2.24 34.18 21.93
CA HIS A 66 -0.86 34.37 21.48
C HIS A 66 -0.82 35.11 20.14
N TRP A 67 -1.70 34.78 19.20
CA TRP A 67 -1.79 35.48 17.92
C TRP A 67 -2.16 36.98 18.08
N LYS A 68 -3.00 37.32 19.06
CA LYS A 68 -3.40 38.71 19.34
C LYS A 68 -2.31 39.51 20.09
N TYR A 69 -1.68 38.89 21.08
CA TYR A 69 -0.84 39.63 22.05
C TYR A 69 0.65 39.34 21.92
N LYS A 70 1.03 38.24 21.25
CA LYS A 70 2.40 37.73 21.13
C LYS A 70 2.72 37.21 19.72
N LYS A 71 2.11 37.84 18.71
CA LYS A 71 2.25 37.40 17.31
C LYS A 71 3.71 37.29 16.86
N SER A 72 4.57 38.20 17.29
CA SER A 72 6.00 38.20 16.95
C SER A 72 6.69 36.92 17.45
N GLU A 73 6.37 36.46 18.67
CA GLU A 73 6.93 35.22 19.23
C GLU A 73 6.52 33.97 18.39
N LEU A 74 5.25 33.93 17.94
CA LEU A 74 4.77 32.83 17.07
C LEU A 74 5.46 32.83 15.70
N LEU A 75 5.63 34.00 15.10
CA LEU A 75 6.29 34.15 13.80
C LEU A 75 7.79 33.79 13.91
N GLU A 76 8.46 34.20 14.97
CA GLU A 76 9.85 33.85 15.23
C GLU A 76 10.01 32.34 15.44
N SER A 77 9.10 31.70 16.18
CA SER A 77 9.06 30.25 16.33
C SER A 77 8.86 29.54 14.98
N ALA A 78 7.96 30.04 14.12
CA ALA A 78 7.74 29.48 12.80
C ALA A 78 9.00 29.56 11.92
N GLU A 79 9.74 30.69 11.95
CA GLU A 79 11.00 30.80 11.20
C GLU A 79 12.06 29.83 11.74
N GLN A 80 12.21 29.70 13.08
CA GLN A 80 13.16 28.76 13.67
C GLN A 80 12.86 27.29 13.27
N ILE A 81 11.58 26.93 13.15
CA ILE A 81 11.17 25.60 12.70
C ILE A 81 11.59 25.39 11.25
N LEU A 82 11.38 26.36 10.36
CA LEU A 82 11.80 26.29 8.97
C LEU A 82 13.30 26.17 8.83
N ASP A 83 14.07 27.04 9.55
CA ASP A 83 15.54 26.99 9.56
C ASP A 83 16.06 25.62 10.01
N HIS A 84 15.39 24.99 10.98
CA HIS A 84 15.76 23.65 11.44
C HIS A 84 15.51 22.59 10.36
N ILE A 85 14.36 22.66 9.65
CA ILE A 85 14.02 21.75 8.56
C ILE A 85 15.01 21.92 7.41
N ASP A 86 15.28 23.16 6.96
CA ASP A 86 16.21 23.47 5.89
C ASP A 86 17.63 22.95 6.20
N THR A 87 18.09 23.16 7.43
CA THR A 87 19.39 22.67 7.90
C THR A 87 19.46 21.13 7.83
N LYS A 88 18.39 20.45 8.24
CA LYS A 88 18.29 18.98 8.18
C LYS A 88 18.32 18.48 6.74
N GLU A 89 17.60 19.14 5.83
CA GLU A 89 17.59 18.79 4.40
C GLU A 89 18.96 19.03 3.75
N GLU A 90 19.63 20.15 4.03
CA GLU A 90 20.98 20.38 3.53
C GLU A 90 21.99 19.33 4.02
N CYS A 91 21.88 18.93 5.29
CA CYS A 91 22.73 17.87 5.83
C CYS A 91 22.44 16.52 5.14
N ALA A 92 21.16 16.19 4.92
CA ALA A 92 20.76 14.99 4.18
C ALA A 92 21.31 15.03 2.74
N LYS A 93 21.12 16.14 2.03
CA LYS A 93 21.62 16.33 0.65
C LYS A 93 23.16 16.12 0.58
N LYS A 94 23.92 16.65 1.51
CA LYS A 94 25.39 16.46 1.58
C LYS A 94 25.77 14.99 1.81
N LYS A 95 25.04 14.28 2.68
CA LYS A 95 25.25 12.84 2.90
C LYS A 95 24.93 12.04 1.64
N THR A 96 23.80 12.29 1.01
CA THR A 96 23.35 11.61 -0.23
C THR A 96 24.35 11.81 -1.37
N LEU A 97 24.82 13.04 -1.63
CA LEU A 97 25.85 13.31 -2.64
C LEU A 97 27.14 12.50 -2.42
N LYS A 98 27.57 12.36 -1.17
CA LYS A 98 28.73 11.55 -0.82
C LYS A 98 28.50 10.06 -1.09
N ARG A 99 27.30 9.55 -0.80
CA ARG A 99 26.89 8.15 -0.99
C ARG A 99 26.73 7.80 -2.48
N VAL A 100 26.06 8.64 -3.25
CA VAL A 100 25.91 8.46 -4.71
C VAL A 100 27.27 8.37 -5.40
N GLY A 101 28.26 9.15 -4.95
CA GLY A 101 29.64 9.07 -5.45
C GLY A 101 30.35 7.75 -5.12
N ALA A 102 29.89 6.98 -4.15
CA ALA A 102 30.47 5.68 -3.80
C ALA A 102 29.94 4.52 -4.70
N GLY A 103 28.88 4.76 -5.46
CA GLY A 103 28.26 3.73 -6.34
C GLY A 103 27.25 2.84 -5.61
N THR A 104 26.83 1.77 -6.28
CA THR A 104 25.83 0.82 -5.74
C THR A 104 26.49 -0.19 -4.81
N ASP A 105 25.95 -0.35 -3.62
CA ASP A 105 26.34 -1.39 -2.65
C ASP A 105 25.64 -2.71 -2.99
N THR A 106 26.38 -3.66 -3.52
CA THR A 106 25.86 -4.98 -3.93
C THR A 106 25.62 -5.95 -2.77
N THR A 107 25.99 -5.58 -1.54
CA THR A 107 25.78 -6.42 -0.34
C THR A 107 24.43 -6.16 0.33
N LEU A 108 23.72 -5.09 -0.08
CA LEU A 108 22.42 -4.72 0.51
C LEU A 108 21.35 -5.82 0.42
N PRO A 109 21.19 -6.54 -0.72
CA PRO A 109 20.19 -7.62 -0.79
C PRO A 109 20.46 -8.75 0.20
N GLU A 110 21.73 -9.13 0.41
CA GLU A 110 22.11 -10.13 1.40
C GLU A 110 21.80 -9.67 2.82
N ARG A 111 22.18 -8.44 3.16
CA ARG A 111 21.90 -7.85 4.48
C ARG A 111 20.40 -7.71 4.74
N ALA A 112 19.61 -7.31 3.74
CA ALA A 112 18.15 -7.27 3.84
C ALA A 112 17.58 -8.66 4.13
N ALA A 113 18.02 -9.68 3.39
CA ALA A 113 17.61 -11.06 3.57
C ALA A 113 17.94 -11.58 4.98
N GLU A 114 19.13 -11.28 5.51
CA GLU A 114 19.53 -11.62 6.88
C GLU A 114 18.63 -10.96 7.94
N LEU A 115 18.25 -9.69 7.74
CA LEU A 115 17.34 -8.98 8.64
C LEU A 115 15.94 -9.60 8.63
N PHE A 116 15.42 -9.97 7.46
CA PHE A 116 14.15 -10.68 7.37
C PHE A 116 14.22 -12.05 8.06
N ALA A 117 15.28 -12.83 7.86
CA ALA A 117 15.47 -14.11 8.53
C ALA A 117 15.50 -13.98 10.07
N GLN A 118 16.16 -12.94 10.60
CA GLN A 118 16.20 -12.66 12.03
C GLN A 118 14.84 -12.23 12.60
N ALA A 119 14.02 -11.52 11.81
CA ALA A 119 12.71 -11.03 12.22
C ALA A 119 11.59 -12.06 12.00
N PHE A 120 11.84 -13.15 11.28
CA PHE A 120 10.84 -14.11 10.88
C PHE A 120 10.20 -14.85 12.07
N ASP A 121 8.88 -14.92 12.08
CA ASP A 121 8.11 -15.73 13.05
C ASP A 121 7.95 -17.15 12.51
N GLU A 122 8.84 -18.05 12.92
CA GLU A 122 8.81 -19.44 12.46
C GLU A 122 7.50 -20.18 12.77
N LYS A 123 6.81 -19.78 13.83
CA LYS A 123 5.56 -20.45 14.22
C LYS A 123 4.37 -19.99 13.39
N TYR A 124 4.23 -18.67 13.20
CA TYR A 124 3.04 -18.09 12.63
C TYR A 124 3.27 -17.34 11.30
N GLY A 125 4.47 -17.37 10.78
CA GLY A 125 4.82 -16.59 9.59
C GLY A 125 4.83 -15.08 9.82
N GLY A 126 5.26 -14.33 8.84
CA GLY A 126 5.43 -12.88 8.92
C GLY A 126 6.66 -12.46 9.72
N PHE A 127 6.84 -11.16 9.87
CA PHE A 127 8.04 -10.58 10.46
C PHE A 127 7.69 -9.77 11.71
N GLY A 128 8.47 -9.96 12.78
CA GLY A 128 8.28 -9.26 14.05
C GLY A 128 7.05 -9.71 14.85
N ALA A 129 6.62 -8.83 15.76
CA ALA A 129 5.45 -9.02 16.63
C ALA A 129 4.19 -8.43 16.00
N ALA A 130 3.05 -8.54 16.70
CA ALA A 130 1.83 -7.83 16.32
C ALA A 130 1.97 -6.30 16.53
N PRO A 131 1.30 -5.47 15.70
CA PRO A 131 0.50 -5.82 14.53
C PRO A 131 1.34 -6.31 13.35
N LYS A 132 0.79 -7.23 12.53
CA LYS A 132 1.47 -7.77 11.35
C LYS A 132 0.86 -7.23 10.06
N PHE A 133 1.66 -6.50 9.30
CA PHE A 133 1.32 -6.03 7.96
C PHE A 133 1.70 -7.07 6.91
N PRO A 134 0.95 -7.18 5.80
CA PRO A 134 1.26 -8.15 4.74
C PRO A 134 2.60 -7.93 4.06
N THR A 135 3.01 -6.68 3.84
CA THR A 135 4.25 -6.26 3.15
C THR A 135 4.61 -7.15 1.95
N PRO A 136 3.75 -7.27 0.92
CA PRO A 136 3.89 -8.27 -0.14
C PRO A 136 5.15 -8.10 -0.98
N HIS A 137 5.63 -6.87 -1.15
CA HIS A 137 6.88 -6.56 -1.87
C HIS A 137 8.11 -7.20 -1.19
N ASN A 138 8.14 -7.27 0.15
CA ASN A 138 9.19 -7.97 0.88
C ASN A 138 9.16 -9.47 0.63
N LEU A 139 7.96 -10.07 0.54
CA LEU A 139 7.80 -11.49 0.21
C LEU A 139 8.24 -11.77 -1.24
N ILE A 140 7.93 -10.88 -2.17
CA ILE A 140 8.39 -10.97 -3.57
C ILE A 140 9.92 -10.87 -3.62
N PHE A 141 10.51 -9.93 -2.88
CA PHE A 141 11.98 -9.81 -2.76
C PHE A 141 12.61 -11.11 -2.27
N LEU A 142 12.10 -11.72 -1.19
CA LEU A 142 12.65 -12.98 -0.63
C LEU A 142 12.55 -14.13 -1.64
N MET A 143 11.47 -14.25 -2.38
CA MET A 143 11.31 -15.26 -3.43
C MET A 143 12.30 -15.05 -4.58
N ILE A 144 12.48 -13.81 -5.04
CA ILE A 144 13.46 -13.49 -6.10
C ILE A 144 14.88 -13.75 -5.60
N TYR A 145 15.23 -13.26 -4.40
CA TYR A 145 16.55 -13.45 -3.80
C TYR A 145 16.88 -14.93 -3.64
N SER A 146 15.94 -15.72 -3.10
CA SER A 146 16.09 -17.17 -2.97
C SER A 146 16.33 -17.86 -4.30
N SER A 147 15.61 -17.46 -5.35
CA SER A 147 15.77 -18.04 -6.69
C SER A 147 17.13 -17.72 -7.33
N LEU A 148 17.70 -16.55 -7.02
CA LEU A 148 18.99 -16.11 -7.55
C LEU A 148 20.20 -16.71 -6.80
N GLN A 149 20.05 -16.97 -5.51
CA GLN A 149 21.14 -17.40 -4.62
C GLN A 149 21.06 -18.87 -4.17
N ASP A 150 20.01 -19.60 -4.56
CA ASP A 150 19.68 -20.93 -4.05
C ASP A 150 19.65 -20.98 -2.50
N ALA A 151 19.13 -19.91 -1.89
CA ALA A 151 19.28 -19.62 -0.45
C ALA A 151 18.18 -20.21 0.43
N GLY A 152 17.17 -20.89 -0.15
CA GLY A 152 16.06 -21.51 0.61
C GLY A 152 15.07 -20.55 1.28
N MET A 153 15.22 -19.24 1.11
CA MET A 153 14.40 -18.18 1.77
C MET A 153 12.99 -18.03 1.17
N SER A 154 12.64 -18.78 0.13
CA SER A 154 11.26 -18.89 -0.33
C SER A 154 10.33 -19.45 0.74
N TYR A 155 10.88 -20.22 1.71
CA TYR A 155 10.11 -20.79 2.82
C TYR A 155 9.46 -19.72 3.69
N GLU A 156 10.18 -18.66 4.07
CA GLU A 156 9.63 -17.58 4.89
C GLU A 156 8.47 -16.88 4.17
N ALA A 157 8.63 -16.61 2.87
CA ALA A 157 7.59 -16.01 2.05
C ALA A 157 6.38 -16.94 1.89
N GLU A 158 6.59 -18.20 1.53
CA GLU A 158 5.54 -19.19 1.36
C GLU A 158 4.77 -19.44 2.67
N LYS A 159 5.49 -19.60 3.78
CA LYS A 159 4.88 -19.77 5.12
C LYS A 159 4.02 -18.58 5.51
N THR A 160 4.50 -17.36 5.26
CA THR A 160 3.76 -16.14 5.55
C THR A 160 2.49 -16.04 4.71
N LEU A 161 2.57 -16.27 3.41
CA LEU A 161 1.42 -16.27 2.51
C LEU A 161 0.40 -17.36 2.89
N GLU A 162 0.86 -18.58 3.22
CA GLU A 162 -0.02 -19.65 3.68
C GLU A 162 -0.75 -19.27 4.97
N GLN A 163 -0.04 -18.68 5.93
CA GLN A 163 -0.62 -18.27 7.21
C GLN A 163 -1.64 -17.15 7.02
N MET A 164 -1.36 -16.14 6.19
CA MET A 164 -2.32 -15.10 5.84
C MET A 164 -3.58 -15.66 5.16
N ARG A 165 -3.42 -16.61 4.24
CA ARG A 165 -4.55 -17.27 3.57
C ARG A 165 -5.41 -18.07 4.55
N ARG A 166 -4.81 -18.69 5.57
CA ARG A 166 -5.53 -19.47 6.59
C ARG A 166 -6.20 -18.59 7.64
N GLY A 167 -5.64 -17.43 7.92
CA GLY A 167 -6.12 -16.50 8.95
C GLY A 167 -7.39 -15.76 8.58
N GLY A 168 -7.94 -15.04 9.54
CA GLY A 168 -9.10 -14.17 9.34
C GLY A 168 -8.78 -12.88 8.59
N ILE A 169 -7.49 -12.58 8.35
CA ILE A 169 -7.09 -11.48 7.46
C ILE A 169 -7.56 -11.71 6.02
N PHE A 170 -7.71 -12.96 5.60
CA PHE A 170 -8.40 -13.33 4.37
C PHE A 170 -9.88 -13.57 4.65
N ASP A 171 -10.77 -12.90 3.94
CA ASP A 171 -12.21 -13.11 4.07
C ASP A 171 -12.62 -14.45 3.42
N HIS A 172 -12.83 -15.47 4.22
CA HIS A 172 -13.19 -16.81 3.74
C HIS A 172 -14.58 -16.92 3.11
N ILE A 173 -15.44 -15.91 3.28
CA ILE A 173 -16.80 -15.88 2.71
C ILE A 173 -16.85 -15.10 1.39
N GLY A 174 -16.34 -13.85 1.41
CA GLY A 174 -16.42 -12.92 0.28
C GLY A 174 -15.11 -12.67 -0.43
N TYR A 175 -14.03 -13.27 0.04
CA TYR A 175 -12.67 -13.15 -0.45
C TYR A 175 -12.04 -11.76 -0.24
N GLY A 176 -10.80 -11.61 -0.73
CA GLY A 176 -10.01 -10.41 -0.51
C GLY A 176 -9.39 -10.34 0.88
N PHE A 177 -8.35 -9.52 1.00
CA PHE A 177 -7.56 -9.36 2.22
C PHE A 177 -7.89 -8.04 2.92
N SER A 178 -7.96 -8.11 4.24
CA SER A 178 -7.96 -6.95 5.12
C SER A 178 -6.55 -6.36 5.24
N ARG A 179 -6.45 -5.12 5.72
CA ARG A 179 -5.25 -4.29 5.67
C ARG A 179 -4.07 -4.84 6.47
N TYR A 180 -4.30 -5.28 7.71
CA TYR A 180 -3.27 -5.87 8.58
C TYR A 180 -3.92 -6.70 9.69
N SER A 181 -3.12 -7.56 10.32
CA SER A 181 -3.54 -8.30 11.51
C SER A 181 -3.17 -7.56 12.79
N THR A 182 -4.12 -7.46 13.72
CA THR A 182 -3.90 -6.88 15.05
C THR A 182 -3.21 -7.86 16.00
N ASP A 183 -3.22 -9.16 15.67
CA ASP A 183 -2.55 -10.23 16.40
C ASP A 183 -1.38 -10.85 15.60
N ARG A 184 -0.62 -11.73 16.24
CA ARG A 184 0.52 -12.39 15.59
C ARG A 184 0.12 -13.62 14.76
N PHE A 185 -1.17 -14.05 14.81
CA PHE A 185 -1.66 -15.29 14.19
C PHE A 185 -2.29 -15.08 12.82
N TYR A 186 -2.50 -13.82 12.43
CA TYR A 186 -3.31 -13.40 11.27
C TYR A 186 -4.80 -13.74 11.43
N LEU A 187 -5.30 -13.89 12.66
CA LEU A 187 -6.71 -14.21 12.93
C LEU A 187 -7.58 -12.96 12.96
N VAL A 188 -7.23 -11.96 13.77
CA VAL A 188 -8.04 -10.75 13.98
C VAL A 188 -7.49 -9.62 13.16
N PRO A 189 -8.12 -9.26 12.03
CA PRO A 189 -7.66 -8.15 11.20
C PRO A 189 -8.20 -6.80 11.71
N HIS A 190 -7.57 -5.71 11.27
CA HIS A 190 -8.28 -4.46 11.02
C HIS A 190 -9.06 -4.64 9.72
N PHE A 191 -10.39 -4.59 9.77
CA PHE A 191 -11.25 -5.14 8.72
C PHE A 191 -11.32 -4.32 7.43
N GLU A 192 -10.71 -3.15 7.37
CA GLU A 192 -10.60 -2.34 6.16
C GLU A 192 -9.91 -3.13 5.04
N LYS A 193 -10.44 -3.05 3.81
CA LYS A 193 -9.84 -3.69 2.63
C LYS A 193 -9.38 -2.64 1.64
N MET A 194 -8.07 -2.54 1.43
CA MET A 194 -7.47 -1.59 0.51
C MET A 194 -7.22 -2.21 -0.85
N LEU A 195 -7.40 -1.43 -1.91
CA LEU A 195 -7.12 -1.87 -3.28
C LEU A 195 -5.66 -2.29 -3.46
N TYR A 196 -4.74 -1.47 -2.95
CA TYR A 196 -3.30 -1.69 -3.11
C TYR A 196 -2.81 -2.96 -2.41
N ASP A 197 -3.29 -3.26 -1.19
CA ASP A 197 -2.92 -4.49 -0.47
C ASP A 197 -3.33 -5.72 -1.26
N ASN A 198 -4.56 -5.72 -1.77
CA ASN A 198 -5.08 -6.81 -2.58
C ASN A 198 -4.32 -6.96 -3.92
N ALA A 199 -3.94 -5.85 -4.57
CA ALA A 199 -3.15 -5.87 -5.79
C ALA A 199 -1.76 -6.49 -5.56
N LEU A 200 -1.04 -6.00 -4.57
CA LEU A 200 0.31 -6.49 -4.26
C LEU A 200 0.29 -7.94 -3.77
N LEU A 201 -0.71 -8.33 -2.97
CA LEU A 201 -0.89 -9.72 -2.55
C LEU A 201 -1.19 -10.64 -3.74
N MET A 202 -2.03 -10.23 -4.70
CA MET A 202 -2.24 -11.01 -5.92
C MET A 202 -0.93 -11.26 -6.67
N ILE A 203 -0.05 -10.28 -6.77
CA ILE A 203 1.28 -10.44 -7.38
C ILE A 203 2.12 -11.41 -6.57
N ALA A 204 2.17 -11.27 -5.24
CA ALA A 204 2.95 -12.14 -4.36
C ALA A 204 2.47 -13.60 -4.39
N TYR A 205 1.15 -13.84 -4.35
CA TYR A 205 0.58 -15.18 -4.48
C TYR A 205 0.83 -15.79 -5.87
N SER A 206 0.74 -14.99 -6.94
CA SER A 206 1.09 -15.43 -8.29
C SER A 206 2.56 -15.82 -8.41
N ALA A 207 3.46 -15.05 -7.79
CA ALA A 207 4.88 -15.35 -7.73
C ALA A 207 5.16 -16.63 -6.93
N ALA A 208 4.52 -16.78 -5.77
CA ALA A 208 4.65 -17.98 -4.93
C ALA A 208 4.19 -19.25 -5.66
N TYR A 209 3.11 -19.16 -6.44
CA TYR A 209 2.69 -20.27 -7.31
C TYR A 209 3.76 -20.63 -8.35
N LYS A 210 4.35 -19.63 -9.00
CA LYS A 210 5.39 -19.86 -10.02
C LYS A 210 6.64 -20.50 -9.44
N VAL A 211 7.01 -20.16 -8.20
CA VAL A 211 8.19 -20.69 -7.51
C VAL A 211 7.93 -22.11 -6.98
N SER A 212 6.77 -22.33 -6.34
CA SER A 212 6.50 -23.57 -5.59
C SER A 212 5.64 -24.60 -6.32
N GLY A 213 4.84 -24.17 -7.31
CA GLY A 213 3.82 -25.00 -7.96
C GLY A 213 2.60 -25.33 -7.10
N LYS A 214 2.48 -24.79 -5.86
CA LYS A 214 1.35 -25.05 -4.96
C LYS A 214 0.10 -24.34 -5.44
N THR A 215 -0.92 -25.08 -5.87
CA THR A 215 -2.18 -24.53 -6.43
C THR A 215 -2.93 -23.62 -5.49
N MET A 216 -2.82 -23.82 -4.17
CA MET A 216 -3.41 -22.96 -3.14
C MET A 216 -3.04 -21.49 -3.33
N PHE A 217 -1.80 -21.18 -3.73
CA PHE A 217 -1.39 -19.80 -3.98
C PHE A 217 -2.11 -19.21 -5.19
N LEU A 218 -2.20 -19.95 -6.29
CA LEU A 218 -2.93 -19.50 -7.47
C LEU A 218 -4.42 -19.30 -7.17
N GLU A 219 -5.05 -20.25 -6.51
CA GLU A 219 -6.46 -20.14 -6.09
C GLU A 219 -6.71 -18.92 -5.21
N THR A 220 -5.78 -18.59 -4.32
CA THR A 220 -5.88 -17.41 -3.47
C THR A 220 -5.81 -16.11 -4.30
N ALA A 221 -4.89 -16.02 -5.26
CA ALA A 221 -4.79 -14.88 -6.17
C ALA A 221 -6.08 -14.73 -7.00
N GLU A 222 -6.63 -15.84 -7.52
CA GLU A 222 -7.89 -15.84 -8.30
C GLU A 222 -9.11 -15.43 -7.46
N LYS A 223 -9.22 -15.90 -6.22
CA LYS A 223 -10.29 -15.51 -5.27
C LYS A 223 -10.18 -14.02 -4.90
N THR A 224 -8.95 -13.51 -4.73
CA THR A 224 -8.74 -12.09 -4.51
C THR A 224 -9.15 -11.26 -5.73
N ALA A 225 -8.80 -11.71 -6.94
CA ALA A 225 -9.24 -11.06 -8.18
C ALA A 225 -10.78 -11.10 -8.32
N GLU A 226 -11.43 -12.20 -7.94
CA GLU A 226 -12.90 -12.31 -7.94
C GLU A 226 -13.55 -11.28 -7.02
N TYR A 227 -13.01 -11.09 -5.81
CA TYR A 227 -13.46 -10.04 -4.90
C TYR A 227 -13.33 -8.64 -5.54
N ILE A 228 -12.17 -8.32 -6.12
CA ILE A 228 -11.94 -7.02 -6.77
C ILE A 228 -12.92 -6.78 -7.92
N LEU A 229 -13.09 -7.77 -8.80
CA LEU A 229 -13.98 -7.65 -9.95
C LEU A 229 -15.46 -7.54 -9.57
N ARG A 230 -15.86 -8.10 -8.43
CA ARG A 230 -17.24 -8.12 -7.96
C ARG A 230 -17.60 -6.91 -7.10
N GLU A 231 -16.70 -6.47 -6.22
CA GLU A 231 -16.98 -5.47 -5.18
C GLU A 231 -16.31 -4.11 -5.41
N MET A 232 -15.14 -4.10 -6.06
CA MET A 232 -14.26 -2.95 -6.13
C MET A 232 -14.12 -2.38 -7.56
N THR A 233 -14.93 -2.84 -8.51
CA THR A 233 -14.85 -2.42 -9.91
C THR A 233 -16.07 -1.58 -10.29
N GLY A 234 -15.83 -0.41 -10.84
CA GLY A 234 -16.85 0.49 -11.34
C GLY A 234 -17.30 0.14 -12.78
N PRO A 235 -18.34 0.83 -13.26
CA PRO A 235 -18.99 0.51 -14.53
C PRO A 235 -18.07 0.70 -15.75
N ASP A 236 -17.11 1.65 -15.68
CA ASP A 236 -16.20 1.93 -16.78
C ASP A 236 -14.90 1.10 -16.69
N GLY A 237 -14.78 0.26 -15.65
CA GLY A 237 -13.67 -0.66 -15.42
C GLY A 237 -12.58 -0.12 -14.51
N GLU A 238 -12.82 1.03 -13.91
CA GLU A 238 -12.00 1.58 -12.82
C GLU A 238 -12.09 0.74 -11.56
N PHE A 239 -11.08 0.81 -10.72
CA PHE A 239 -11.08 0.18 -9.41
C PHE A 239 -11.19 1.22 -8.31
N TYR A 240 -12.12 0.98 -7.37
CA TYR A 240 -12.36 1.83 -6.21
C TYR A 240 -11.27 1.64 -5.14
N ALA A 241 -11.10 2.66 -4.26
CA ALA A 241 -9.96 2.72 -3.34
C ALA A 241 -10.05 1.71 -2.19
N ALA A 242 -11.17 1.66 -1.49
CA ALA A 242 -11.26 0.86 -0.26
C ALA A 242 -12.70 0.47 0.10
N GLN A 243 -12.82 -0.58 0.93
CA GLN A 243 -14.02 -0.86 1.72
C GLN A 243 -13.72 -0.62 3.19
N ASP A 244 -14.64 0.06 3.89
CA ASP A 244 -14.51 0.44 5.29
C ASP A 244 -14.45 -0.80 6.22
N ALA A 245 -13.74 -0.66 7.34
CA ALA A 245 -13.73 -1.63 8.43
C ALA A 245 -15.06 -1.63 9.20
N ASP A 246 -15.70 -0.46 9.28
CA ASP A 246 -16.90 -0.24 10.06
C ASP A 246 -18.17 -0.52 9.25
N SER A 247 -19.13 -1.14 9.91
CA SER A 247 -20.48 -1.30 9.42
C SER A 247 -21.44 -0.93 10.55
N GLU A 248 -22.35 0.01 10.29
CA GLU A 248 -23.33 0.49 11.29
C GLU A 248 -22.67 1.00 12.60
N GLY A 249 -21.47 1.58 12.50
CA GLY A 249 -20.71 2.12 13.64
C GLY A 249 -20.01 1.05 14.50
N ARG A 250 -19.84 -0.16 13.98
CA ARG A 250 -19.09 -1.24 14.62
C ARG A 250 -18.07 -1.83 13.67
N GLU A 251 -16.81 -1.89 14.09
CA GLU A 251 -15.77 -2.54 13.33
C GLU A 251 -16.02 -4.04 13.20
N GLY A 252 -15.85 -4.59 12.01
CA GLY A 252 -15.95 -6.02 11.73
C GLY A 252 -17.36 -6.59 11.68
N LEU A 253 -18.43 -5.83 11.98
CA LEU A 253 -19.82 -6.35 12.04
C LEU A 253 -20.22 -7.08 10.77
N TYR A 254 -19.79 -6.60 9.61
CA TYR A 254 -20.07 -7.24 8.33
C TYR A 254 -19.42 -8.62 8.19
N TYR A 255 -18.26 -8.85 8.81
CA TYR A 255 -17.41 -10.02 8.60
C TYR A 255 -17.57 -11.12 9.63
N VAL A 256 -18.07 -10.80 10.83
CA VAL A 256 -18.17 -11.75 11.95
C VAL A 256 -19.51 -12.50 11.96
N TRP A 257 -19.50 -13.69 12.57
CA TRP A 257 -20.62 -14.64 12.54
C TRP A 257 -20.85 -15.29 13.89
N ASP A 258 -22.12 -15.67 14.13
CA ASP A 258 -22.50 -16.59 15.21
C ASP A 258 -22.68 -18.01 14.64
N GLU A 259 -22.36 -19.05 15.39
CA GLU A 259 -22.56 -20.44 15.01
C GLU A 259 -24.06 -20.72 14.72
N GLU A 260 -24.94 -20.23 15.60
CA GLU A 260 -26.40 -20.37 15.46
C GLU A 260 -26.90 -19.72 14.16
N GLU A 261 -26.39 -18.53 13.81
CA GLU A 261 -26.74 -17.82 12.57
C GLU A 261 -26.38 -18.67 11.32
N ILE A 262 -25.16 -19.21 11.29
CA ILE A 262 -24.71 -20.07 10.17
C ILE A 262 -25.56 -21.34 10.08
N CYS A 263 -25.81 -22.01 11.21
CA CYS A 263 -26.65 -23.20 11.24
C CYS A 263 -28.10 -22.92 10.82
N GLY A 264 -28.62 -21.73 11.14
CA GLY A 264 -29.94 -21.28 10.69
C GLY A 264 -30.02 -21.08 9.17
N ILE A 265 -28.94 -20.62 8.52
CA ILE A 265 -28.89 -20.39 7.08
C ILE A 265 -28.64 -21.68 6.29
N LEU A 266 -27.67 -22.49 6.73
CA LEU A 266 -27.20 -23.67 6.04
C LEU A 266 -27.92 -24.98 6.42
N GLY A 267 -28.74 -24.95 7.47
CA GLY A 267 -29.29 -26.13 8.15
C GLY A 267 -28.31 -26.72 9.16
N ALA A 268 -28.85 -27.40 10.19
CA ALA A 268 -28.08 -27.84 11.35
C ALA A 268 -26.87 -28.71 10.99
N GLU A 269 -27.04 -29.73 10.15
CA GLU A 269 -25.97 -30.66 9.82
C GLU A 269 -24.86 -29.97 9.01
N ARG A 270 -25.23 -29.29 7.94
CA ARG A 270 -24.27 -28.64 7.04
C ARG A 270 -23.63 -27.41 7.65
N GLY A 271 -24.39 -26.65 8.47
CA GLY A 271 -23.90 -25.54 9.27
C GLY A 271 -22.84 -25.98 10.28
N THR A 272 -23.09 -27.06 11.02
CA THR A 272 -22.10 -27.61 11.98
C THR A 272 -20.82 -28.07 11.28
N GLU A 273 -20.91 -28.72 10.08
CA GLU A 273 -19.72 -29.06 9.30
C GLU A 273 -18.92 -27.82 8.87
N PHE A 274 -19.62 -26.79 8.40
CA PHE A 274 -19.04 -25.51 8.00
C PHE A 274 -18.33 -24.83 9.19
N CYS A 275 -19.02 -24.70 10.30
CA CYS A 275 -18.47 -24.09 11.53
C CYS A 275 -17.22 -24.80 12.00
N ARG A 276 -17.25 -26.14 12.05
CA ARG A 276 -16.07 -26.95 12.41
C ARG A 276 -14.89 -26.74 11.44
N TYR A 277 -15.17 -26.58 10.15
CA TYR A 277 -14.12 -26.39 9.16
C TYR A 277 -13.47 -25.00 9.28
N TYR A 278 -14.27 -23.96 9.49
CA TYR A 278 -13.82 -22.58 9.59
C TYR A 278 -13.54 -22.07 11.00
N GLY A 279 -13.38 -22.96 11.96
CA GLY A 279 -13.02 -22.60 13.34
C GLY A 279 -14.06 -21.74 14.06
N ILE A 280 -15.34 -21.90 13.74
CA ILE A 280 -16.45 -21.17 14.33
C ILE A 280 -17.03 -21.97 15.49
N THR A 281 -17.14 -21.35 16.67
CA THR A 281 -17.57 -21.98 17.92
C THR A 281 -18.64 -21.14 18.62
N GLU A 282 -19.32 -21.73 19.61
CA GLU A 282 -20.30 -21.04 20.44
C GLU A 282 -19.67 -19.90 21.26
N GLU A 283 -18.43 -20.11 21.76
CA GLU A 283 -17.72 -19.11 22.56
C GLU A 283 -17.23 -17.93 21.73
N GLY A 284 -17.00 -18.14 20.44
CA GLY A 284 -16.45 -17.14 19.52
C GLY A 284 -14.92 -16.97 19.65
N ASN A 285 -14.32 -16.37 18.61
CA ASN A 285 -12.89 -16.03 18.58
C ASN A 285 -12.63 -14.52 18.50
N PHE A 286 -13.69 -13.71 18.45
CA PHE A 286 -13.63 -12.25 18.42
C PHE A 286 -14.89 -11.64 19.04
N GLU A 287 -14.77 -11.02 20.23
CA GLU A 287 -15.86 -10.30 20.93
C GLU A 287 -17.18 -11.09 21.06
N GLY A 288 -17.08 -12.40 21.33
CA GLY A 288 -18.24 -13.30 21.43
C GLY A 288 -18.83 -13.73 20.08
N LYS A 289 -18.21 -13.33 18.97
CA LYS A 289 -18.52 -13.76 17.60
C LYS A 289 -17.33 -14.47 16.97
N ASN A 290 -17.45 -14.87 15.74
CA ASN A 290 -16.40 -15.60 15.04
C ASN A 290 -15.96 -14.92 13.76
N ILE A 291 -14.64 -14.85 13.55
CA ILE A 291 -14.00 -14.62 12.28
C ILE A 291 -13.72 -16.00 11.68
N PRO A 292 -14.29 -16.35 10.53
CA PRO A 292 -14.00 -17.61 9.85
C PRO A 292 -12.51 -17.72 9.49
N ASN A 293 -11.90 -18.88 9.76
CA ASN A 293 -10.47 -19.10 9.50
C ASN A 293 -10.16 -20.59 9.28
N GLU A 294 -8.98 -20.90 8.77
CA GLU A 294 -8.47 -22.27 8.53
C GLU A 294 -7.15 -22.50 9.30
N LEU A 295 -6.97 -21.85 10.46
CA LEU A 295 -5.73 -21.88 11.26
C LEU A 295 -5.48 -23.23 11.96
N ASP A 296 -6.46 -24.10 12.04
CA ASP A 296 -6.33 -25.44 12.63
C ASP A 296 -5.48 -26.43 11.79
N GLY A 297 -4.96 -25.98 10.65
CA GLY A 297 -4.04 -26.76 9.82
C GLY A 297 -4.67 -27.82 8.95
N LYS A 298 -6.03 -27.84 8.82
CA LYS A 298 -6.71 -28.74 7.90
C LYS A 298 -6.31 -28.46 6.45
N GLU A 299 -6.55 -29.45 5.59
CA GLU A 299 -6.38 -29.27 4.15
C GLU A 299 -7.30 -28.17 3.63
N ILE A 300 -6.73 -27.22 2.88
CA ILE A 300 -7.48 -26.17 2.22
C ILE A 300 -8.26 -26.80 1.04
N THR A 301 -9.58 -26.73 1.08
CA THR A 301 -10.44 -27.30 0.04
C THR A 301 -11.54 -26.34 -0.35
N ASP A 302 -12.08 -26.48 -1.54
CA ASP A 302 -13.21 -25.69 -2.03
C ASP A 302 -14.60 -26.34 -1.81
N ARG A 303 -14.66 -27.30 -0.87
CA ARG A 303 -15.87 -28.13 -0.62
C ARG A 303 -17.11 -27.37 -0.17
N PHE A 304 -16.96 -26.10 0.29
CA PHE A 304 -18.06 -25.28 0.79
C PHE A 304 -18.40 -24.10 -0.15
N HIS A 305 -18.16 -24.23 -1.43
CA HIS A 305 -18.41 -23.15 -2.38
C HIS A 305 -19.86 -22.64 -2.33
N LYS A 306 -20.87 -23.53 -2.38
CA LYS A 306 -22.29 -23.18 -2.33
C LYS A 306 -22.69 -22.53 -1.01
N GLU A 307 -22.15 -23.03 0.09
CA GLU A 307 -22.42 -22.49 1.42
C GLU A 307 -21.88 -21.08 1.56
N ARG A 308 -20.67 -20.82 1.05
CA ARG A 308 -20.10 -19.47 1.03
C ARG A 308 -20.95 -18.51 0.20
N GLU A 309 -21.46 -18.92 -0.97
CA GLU A 309 -22.37 -18.09 -1.77
C GLU A 309 -23.63 -17.70 -1.00
N LEU A 310 -24.26 -18.66 -0.32
CA LEU A 310 -25.46 -18.40 0.50
C LEU A 310 -25.16 -17.44 1.66
N LEU A 311 -24.05 -17.64 2.37
CA LEU A 311 -23.63 -16.77 3.44
C LEU A 311 -23.24 -15.37 2.95
N TYR A 312 -22.56 -15.28 1.80
CA TYR A 312 -22.23 -14.02 1.19
C TYR A 312 -23.49 -13.21 0.81
N ASP A 313 -24.47 -13.83 0.17
CA ASP A 313 -25.74 -13.19 -0.19
C ASP A 313 -26.52 -12.75 1.04
N TYR A 314 -26.48 -13.54 2.11
CA TYR A 314 -27.11 -13.20 3.39
C TYR A 314 -26.40 -12.00 4.01
N ARG A 315 -25.07 -12.02 4.10
CA ARG A 315 -24.22 -10.96 4.66
C ARG A 315 -24.49 -9.60 4.02
N LYS A 316 -24.59 -9.54 2.70
CA LYS A 316 -24.92 -8.30 1.96
C LYS A 316 -26.27 -7.68 2.33
N ARG A 317 -27.22 -8.51 2.79
CA ARG A 317 -28.53 -8.03 3.26
C ARG A 317 -28.53 -7.68 4.75
N ARG A 318 -27.67 -8.34 5.54
CA ARG A 318 -27.53 -8.17 6.97
C ARG A 318 -26.92 -6.82 7.36
N ALA A 319 -25.89 -6.41 6.65
CA ALA A 319 -25.15 -5.19 6.94
C ALA A 319 -24.61 -4.55 5.65
N ARG A 320 -24.37 -3.25 5.69
CA ARG A 320 -23.80 -2.49 4.56
C ARG A 320 -22.40 -2.04 4.90
N LEU A 321 -21.47 -2.24 3.97
CA LEU A 321 -20.16 -1.63 4.00
C LEU A 321 -20.18 -0.32 3.22
N HIS A 322 -19.45 0.67 3.74
CA HIS A 322 -19.15 1.87 2.96
C HIS A 322 -18.02 1.53 1.96
N LEU A 323 -18.25 1.94 0.71
CA LEU A 323 -17.27 1.84 -0.36
C LEU A 323 -16.70 3.22 -0.62
N ASP A 324 -15.39 3.38 -0.47
CA ASP A 324 -14.70 4.57 -0.95
C ASP A 324 -14.52 4.45 -2.47
N ASP A 325 -15.43 5.07 -3.20
CA ASP A 325 -15.53 5.04 -4.66
C ASP A 325 -14.54 5.99 -5.37
N LYS A 326 -13.58 6.52 -4.62
CA LYS A 326 -12.46 7.28 -5.15
C LYS A 326 -11.61 6.40 -6.06
N VAL A 327 -11.18 6.93 -7.20
CA VAL A 327 -10.30 6.25 -8.15
C VAL A 327 -8.93 6.93 -8.10
N LEU A 328 -7.93 6.22 -7.58
CA LEU A 328 -6.56 6.70 -7.47
C LEU A 328 -5.70 6.13 -8.60
N THR A 329 -4.94 6.98 -9.29
CA THR A 329 -4.08 6.56 -10.42
C THR A 329 -3.05 5.55 -9.98
N SER A 330 -2.36 5.80 -8.87
CA SER A 330 -1.33 4.91 -8.31
C SER A 330 -1.90 3.52 -7.97
N TRP A 331 -3.02 3.44 -7.23
CA TRP A 331 -3.57 2.16 -6.81
C TRP A 331 -4.22 1.37 -7.95
N ASN A 332 -4.86 2.07 -8.89
CA ASN A 332 -5.35 1.42 -10.12
C ASN A 332 -4.19 0.85 -10.94
N SER A 333 -3.07 1.55 -10.99
CA SER A 333 -1.86 1.07 -11.69
C SER A 333 -1.29 -0.21 -11.06
N LEU A 334 -1.28 -0.31 -9.73
CA LEU A 334 -0.92 -1.54 -9.04
C LEU A 334 -1.88 -2.69 -9.38
N MET A 335 -3.19 -2.41 -9.43
CA MET A 335 -4.19 -3.43 -9.77
C MET A 335 -4.11 -3.84 -11.24
N ILE A 336 -3.82 -2.93 -12.17
CA ILE A 336 -3.54 -3.25 -13.58
C ILE A 336 -2.33 -4.21 -13.66
N SER A 337 -1.25 -3.92 -12.93
CA SER A 337 -0.09 -4.82 -12.86
C SER A 337 -0.46 -6.20 -12.32
N ALA A 338 -1.26 -6.26 -11.25
CA ALA A 338 -1.70 -7.51 -10.65
C ALA A 338 -2.55 -8.36 -11.60
N MET A 339 -3.50 -7.74 -12.29
CA MET A 339 -4.34 -8.41 -13.29
C MET A 339 -3.52 -8.90 -14.48
N ALA A 340 -2.56 -8.11 -14.98
CA ALA A 340 -1.65 -8.51 -16.06
C ALA A 340 -0.76 -9.69 -15.65
N VAL A 341 -0.23 -9.69 -14.43
CA VAL A 341 0.54 -10.82 -13.87
C VAL A 341 -0.33 -12.07 -13.76
N LEU A 342 -1.56 -11.93 -13.24
CA LEU A 342 -2.47 -13.07 -13.08
C LEU A 342 -2.90 -13.63 -14.44
N TYR A 343 -3.11 -12.80 -15.46
CA TYR A 343 -3.33 -13.24 -16.84
C TYR A 343 -2.15 -14.07 -17.36
N ARG A 344 -0.92 -13.60 -17.20
CA ARG A 344 0.30 -14.34 -17.62
C ARG A 344 0.43 -15.71 -16.95
N VAL A 345 -0.06 -15.86 -15.74
CA VAL A 345 0.02 -17.12 -14.99
C VAL A 345 -1.11 -18.08 -15.37
N THR A 346 -2.31 -17.55 -15.66
CA THR A 346 -3.53 -18.36 -15.85
C THR A 346 -3.97 -18.52 -17.30
N GLY A 347 -3.63 -17.56 -18.17
CA GLY A 347 -4.18 -17.44 -19.52
C GLY A 347 -5.64 -17.06 -19.59
N LYS A 348 -6.27 -16.62 -18.47
CA LYS A 348 -7.70 -16.28 -18.42
C LYS A 348 -7.93 -14.83 -18.88
N GLU A 349 -8.51 -14.66 -20.07
CA GLU A 349 -8.74 -13.37 -20.74
C GLU A 349 -9.44 -12.33 -19.85
N ARG A 350 -10.33 -12.72 -18.97
CA ARG A 350 -11.05 -11.82 -18.07
C ARG A 350 -10.13 -10.89 -17.26
N TYR A 351 -8.92 -11.36 -16.94
CA TYR A 351 -7.96 -10.55 -16.17
C TYR A 351 -7.25 -9.51 -17.05
N LEU A 352 -6.91 -9.89 -18.29
CA LEU A 352 -6.40 -8.94 -19.27
C LEU A 352 -7.43 -7.88 -19.63
N GLU A 353 -8.68 -8.28 -19.87
CA GLU A 353 -9.79 -7.36 -20.15
C GLU A 353 -9.98 -6.35 -19.01
N ALA A 354 -9.91 -6.80 -17.75
CA ALA A 354 -10.02 -5.93 -16.59
C ALA A 354 -8.86 -4.92 -16.51
N ALA A 355 -7.62 -5.39 -16.71
CA ALA A 355 -6.44 -4.52 -16.74
C ALA A 355 -6.53 -3.46 -17.85
N GLU A 356 -6.95 -3.87 -19.06
CA GLU A 356 -7.09 -2.97 -20.19
C GLU A 356 -8.24 -1.96 -20.04
N ARG A 357 -9.34 -2.34 -19.39
CA ARG A 357 -10.42 -1.40 -19.07
C ARG A 357 -9.95 -0.34 -18.10
N ALA A 358 -9.29 -0.73 -17.02
CA ALA A 358 -8.74 0.20 -16.03
C ALA A 358 -7.67 1.12 -16.65
N ARG A 359 -6.78 0.58 -17.52
CA ARG A 359 -5.82 1.39 -18.27
C ARG A 359 -6.52 2.45 -19.14
N ARG A 360 -7.54 2.05 -19.91
CA ARG A 360 -8.33 2.99 -20.72
C ARG A 360 -9.02 4.04 -19.86
N PHE A 361 -9.50 3.67 -18.68
CA PHE A 361 -10.09 4.62 -17.74
C PHE A 361 -9.06 5.68 -17.30
N ILE A 362 -7.84 5.27 -16.91
CA ILE A 362 -6.75 6.21 -16.56
C ILE A 362 -6.46 7.15 -17.73
N GLU A 363 -6.27 6.62 -18.94
CA GLU A 363 -5.95 7.44 -20.12
C GLU A 363 -7.05 8.45 -20.45
N HIS A 364 -8.31 8.14 -20.19
CA HIS A 364 -9.44 9.01 -20.53
C HIS A 364 -9.75 10.03 -19.45
N ASN A 365 -9.65 9.65 -18.15
CA ASN A 365 -10.14 10.45 -17.04
C ASN A 365 -9.04 11.07 -16.17
N LEU A 366 -7.86 10.45 -16.15
CA LEU A 366 -6.76 10.79 -15.25
C LEU A 366 -5.47 11.19 -15.97
N ALA A 367 -5.43 11.17 -17.31
CA ALA A 367 -4.31 11.63 -18.11
C ALA A 367 -4.71 12.80 -19.00
N ASP A 368 -3.79 13.78 -19.12
CA ASP A 368 -3.85 14.88 -20.07
C ASP A 368 -2.50 14.91 -20.81
N GLY A 369 -2.46 14.28 -21.97
CA GLY A 369 -1.20 13.94 -22.65
C GLY A 369 -0.33 13.03 -21.77
N ASN A 370 0.83 13.49 -21.35
CA ASN A 370 1.70 12.75 -20.44
C ASN A 370 1.55 13.15 -18.97
N THR A 371 0.72 14.16 -18.68
CA THR A 371 0.48 14.60 -17.30
C THR A 371 -0.60 13.75 -16.67
N LEU A 372 -0.26 13.07 -15.56
CA LEU A 372 -1.23 12.30 -14.77
C LEU A 372 -1.85 13.17 -13.67
N ARG A 373 -3.04 12.77 -13.22
CA ARG A 373 -3.74 13.29 -12.04
C ARG A 373 -3.73 12.23 -10.96
N VAL A 374 -3.82 12.67 -9.69
CA VAL A 374 -3.84 11.77 -8.53
C VAL A 374 -5.08 10.89 -8.52
N SER A 375 -6.24 11.53 -8.63
CA SER A 375 -7.53 10.87 -8.41
C SER A 375 -8.63 11.47 -9.26
N CYS A 376 -9.73 10.73 -9.37
CA CYS A 376 -11.02 11.29 -9.75
C CYS A 376 -12.15 10.67 -8.92
N ARG A 377 -13.22 11.44 -8.79
CA ARG A 377 -14.49 11.01 -8.21
C ARG A 377 -15.62 11.69 -8.96
N GLY A 378 -16.57 10.90 -9.46
CA GLY A 378 -17.71 11.48 -10.20
C GLY A 378 -17.33 12.25 -11.47
N GLY A 379 -16.22 11.90 -12.14
CA GLY A 379 -15.77 12.50 -13.41
C GLY A 379 -14.95 13.80 -13.27
N SER A 380 -14.67 14.27 -12.07
CA SER A 380 -13.80 15.44 -11.84
C SER A 380 -12.41 15.00 -11.46
N GLY A 381 -11.44 15.23 -12.35
CA GLY A 381 -10.02 15.00 -12.03
C GLY A 381 -9.49 16.03 -11.04
N SER A 382 -8.65 15.55 -10.13
CA SER A 382 -8.10 16.32 -9.01
C SER A 382 -6.75 17.00 -9.35
N VAL A 383 -5.89 17.06 -8.37
CA VAL A 383 -4.52 17.58 -8.39
C VAL A 383 -3.64 16.83 -9.41
N LYS A 384 -2.59 17.45 -9.91
CA LYS A 384 -1.56 16.81 -10.73
C LYS A 384 -0.87 15.70 -9.95
N GLY A 385 -0.58 14.60 -10.63
CA GLY A 385 0.01 13.40 -10.08
C GLY A 385 1.34 13.63 -9.36
N PHE A 386 1.62 12.74 -8.44
CA PHE A 386 2.86 12.63 -7.69
C PHE A 386 3.74 11.53 -8.27
N LEU A 387 4.93 11.36 -7.76
CA LEU A 387 5.89 10.37 -8.26
C LEU A 387 5.29 8.97 -8.35
N ASP A 388 4.54 8.53 -7.34
CA ASP A 388 3.94 7.20 -7.27
C ASP A 388 2.95 6.94 -8.41
N ASP A 389 2.18 7.96 -8.82
CA ASP A 389 1.25 7.85 -9.94
C ASP A 389 1.98 7.52 -11.25
N TYR A 390 3.11 8.18 -11.48
CA TYR A 390 3.93 7.95 -12.69
C TYR A 390 4.71 6.64 -12.61
N ALA A 391 5.31 6.35 -11.47
CA ALA A 391 6.08 5.13 -11.27
C ALA A 391 5.20 3.89 -11.43
N TYR A 392 4.11 3.81 -10.69
CA TYR A 392 3.23 2.64 -10.78
C TYR A 392 2.54 2.52 -12.13
N TYR A 393 2.20 3.65 -12.78
CA TYR A 393 1.60 3.56 -14.11
C TYR A 393 2.62 3.11 -15.18
N THR A 394 3.89 3.52 -15.06
CA THR A 394 4.98 2.98 -15.89
C THR A 394 5.11 1.47 -15.68
N ALA A 395 5.13 1.00 -14.42
CA ALA A 395 5.20 -0.42 -14.08
C ALA A 395 4.00 -1.21 -14.63
N ALA A 396 2.79 -0.63 -14.58
CA ALA A 396 1.56 -1.23 -15.10
C ALA A 396 1.63 -1.43 -16.63
N LEU A 397 2.05 -0.40 -17.34
CA LEU A 397 2.22 -0.46 -18.80
C LEU A 397 3.29 -1.49 -19.21
N LEU A 398 4.39 -1.57 -18.47
CA LEU A 398 5.42 -2.60 -18.69
C LEU A 398 4.86 -4.00 -18.40
N SER A 399 4.01 -4.15 -17.39
CA SER A 399 3.37 -5.43 -17.06
C SER A 399 2.37 -5.88 -18.13
N LEU A 400 1.63 -4.95 -18.73
CA LEU A 400 0.77 -5.20 -19.90
C LEU A 400 1.60 -5.56 -21.12
N TYR A 401 2.70 -4.82 -21.41
CA TYR A 401 3.61 -5.17 -22.49
C TYR A 401 4.15 -6.60 -22.34
N GLU A 402 4.59 -6.99 -21.15
CA GLU A 402 5.06 -8.36 -20.88
C GLU A 402 3.94 -9.41 -21.01
N ALA A 403 2.69 -9.02 -20.82
CA ALA A 403 1.55 -9.93 -20.92
C ALA A 403 1.15 -10.24 -22.36
N VAL A 404 1.17 -9.25 -23.24
CA VAL A 404 0.65 -9.37 -24.60
C VAL A 404 1.61 -8.99 -25.73
N SER A 405 2.80 -8.46 -25.39
CA SER A 405 3.82 -8.00 -26.34
C SER A 405 3.32 -6.88 -27.29
N ASP A 406 2.32 -6.10 -26.85
CA ASP A 406 1.83 -4.96 -27.59
C ASP A 406 2.77 -3.77 -27.38
N VAL A 407 3.41 -3.33 -28.47
CA VAL A 407 4.43 -2.27 -28.44
C VAL A 407 3.85 -0.90 -28.02
N ASP A 408 2.56 -0.68 -28.17
CA ASP A 408 1.92 0.58 -27.77
C ASP A 408 2.00 0.77 -26.24
N HIS A 409 1.93 -0.29 -25.46
CA HIS A 409 2.16 -0.23 -24.02
C HIS A 409 3.60 0.18 -23.67
N LEU A 410 4.59 -0.36 -24.39
CA LEU A 410 5.98 0.01 -24.18
C LEU A 410 6.25 1.47 -24.54
N ILE A 411 5.75 1.91 -25.70
CA ILE A 411 5.88 3.32 -26.12
C ILE A 411 5.24 4.25 -25.07
N ARG A 412 4.08 3.87 -24.58
CA ARG A 412 3.39 4.67 -23.54
C ARG A 412 4.16 4.67 -22.22
N ALA A 413 4.72 3.54 -21.80
CA ALA A 413 5.57 3.45 -20.61
C ALA A 413 6.80 4.37 -20.71
N GLU A 414 7.46 4.40 -21.87
CA GLU A 414 8.59 5.31 -22.13
C GLU A 414 8.17 6.79 -22.04
N GLN A 415 6.99 7.16 -22.55
CA GLN A 415 6.48 8.53 -22.49
C GLN A 415 6.22 8.96 -21.03
N ILE A 416 5.55 8.12 -20.23
CA ILE A 416 5.25 8.39 -18.82
C ILE A 416 6.55 8.44 -18.00
N CYS A 417 7.46 7.48 -18.17
CA CYS A 417 8.76 7.48 -17.50
C CYS A 417 9.59 8.73 -17.83
N ARG A 418 9.59 9.17 -19.09
CA ARG A 418 10.28 10.41 -19.51
C ARG A 418 9.66 11.63 -18.83
N GLU A 419 8.35 11.72 -18.77
CA GLU A 419 7.65 12.81 -18.09
C GLU A 419 7.97 12.81 -16.59
N ALA A 420 7.97 11.63 -15.94
CA ALA A 420 8.38 11.48 -14.54
C ALA A 420 9.81 12.02 -14.31
N ARG A 421 10.75 11.62 -15.14
CA ARG A 421 12.14 12.10 -15.06
C ARG A 421 12.24 13.62 -15.21
N GLN A 422 11.49 14.23 -16.12
CA GLN A 422 11.50 15.69 -16.32
C GLN A 422 10.91 16.46 -15.14
N GLN A 423 9.90 15.92 -14.46
CA GLN A 423 9.21 16.64 -13.38
C GLN A 423 9.82 16.41 -12.01
N PHE A 424 10.28 15.19 -11.73
CA PHE A 424 10.59 14.76 -10.37
C PHE A 424 12.08 14.50 -10.13
N ALA A 425 12.92 14.30 -11.16
CA ALA A 425 14.33 13.95 -10.94
C ALA A 425 15.10 15.07 -10.25
N ASP A 426 15.94 14.68 -9.28
CA ASP A 426 17.00 15.54 -8.75
C ASP A 426 18.31 15.24 -9.48
N GLU A 427 18.64 16.10 -10.45
CA GLU A 427 19.83 15.94 -11.29
C GLU A 427 21.14 16.09 -10.50
N GLU A 428 21.11 16.79 -9.36
CA GLU A 428 22.30 17.00 -8.52
C GLU A 428 22.46 15.89 -7.47
N GLY A 429 21.39 15.63 -6.68
CA GLY A 429 21.43 14.72 -5.53
C GLY A 429 21.07 13.28 -5.87
N GLY A 430 20.57 12.99 -7.08
CA GLY A 430 19.99 11.69 -7.42
C GLY A 430 18.63 11.45 -6.77
N GLY A 431 17.93 10.40 -7.19
CA GLY A 431 16.59 10.12 -6.75
C GLY A 431 15.54 11.04 -7.38
N PHE A 432 14.30 10.86 -6.93
CA PHE A 432 13.14 11.60 -7.39
C PHE A 432 12.41 12.24 -6.21
N PHE A 433 12.01 13.49 -6.38
CA PHE A 433 11.16 14.18 -5.42
C PHE A 433 9.74 13.62 -5.41
N LEU A 434 9.06 13.68 -4.27
CA LEU A 434 7.68 13.22 -4.13
C LEU A 434 6.73 13.96 -5.06
N TYR A 435 6.87 15.29 -5.17
CA TYR A 435 6.05 16.12 -6.05
C TYR A 435 6.86 16.83 -7.13
N GLY A 436 6.25 17.03 -8.29
CA GLY A 436 6.91 17.53 -9.49
C GLY A 436 7.06 19.05 -9.49
N SER A 437 7.88 19.54 -10.45
CA SER A 437 8.09 20.97 -10.67
C SER A 437 6.83 21.73 -11.12
N ARG A 438 5.79 21.02 -11.54
CA ARG A 438 4.51 21.59 -11.97
C ARG A 438 3.41 21.54 -10.88
N ASN A 439 3.69 20.96 -9.72
CA ASN A 439 2.80 20.97 -8.56
C ASN A 439 2.98 22.28 -7.76
N ASP A 440 2.07 22.57 -6.82
CA ASP A 440 2.19 23.72 -5.94
C ASP A 440 3.43 23.55 -5.05
N SER A 441 4.17 24.66 -4.85
CA SER A 441 5.35 24.64 -4.00
C SER A 441 4.96 24.62 -2.52
N LEU A 442 5.52 23.68 -1.77
CA LEU A 442 5.43 23.60 -0.31
C LEU A 442 6.73 24.10 0.33
N ILE A 443 6.79 24.10 1.67
CA ILE A 443 7.96 24.57 2.43
C ILE A 443 9.22 23.72 2.19
N THR A 444 9.08 22.44 1.88
CA THR A 444 10.17 21.52 1.52
C THR A 444 9.77 20.62 0.38
N ARG A 445 10.75 19.97 -0.26
CA ARG A 445 10.52 19.04 -1.37
C ARG A 445 11.12 17.67 -1.07
N PRO A 446 10.38 16.80 -0.34
CA PRO A 446 10.92 15.53 0.14
C PRO A 446 11.09 14.50 -0.98
N LYS A 447 11.94 13.51 -0.71
CA LYS A 447 12.08 12.26 -1.46
C LYS A 447 11.68 11.12 -0.54
N GLU A 448 10.66 10.38 -0.90
CA GLU A 448 10.27 9.18 -0.16
C GLU A 448 11.00 7.98 -0.72
N THR A 449 11.62 7.20 0.18
CA THR A 449 12.44 6.04 -0.19
C THR A 449 12.09 4.80 0.65
N TYR A 450 11.24 4.96 1.65
CA TYR A 450 10.85 3.89 2.54
C TYR A 450 9.69 3.08 1.94
N ASP A 451 9.91 1.76 1.78
CA ASP A 451 8.92 0.82 1.32
C ASP A 451 8.07 0.31 2.50
N GLY A 452 7.02 1.06 2.82
CA GLY A 452 6.10 0.78 3.94
C GLY A 452 5.00 -0.22 3.59
N ALA A 453 3.75 0.24 3.60
CA ALA A 453 2.62 -0.55 3.09
C ALA A 453 2.66 -0.69 1.56
N LEU A 454 3.25 0.28 0.90
CA LEU A 454 3.46 0.36 -0.55
C LEU A 454 4.97 0.51 -0.83
N PRO A 455 5.48 -0.01 -1.96
CA PRO A 455 6.79 0.39 -2.45
C PRO A 455 6.84 1.89 -2.70
N SER A 456 7.93 2.57 -2.37
CA SER A 456 8.06 3.99 -2.69
C SER A 456 8.13 4.23 -4.20
N GLY A 457 7.73 5.42 -4.62
CA GLY A 457 7.91 5.84 -6.02
C GLY A 457 9.37 5.78 -6.47
N ASN A 458 10.31 6.04 -5.55
CA ASN A 458 11.75 5.92 -5.82
C ASN A 458 12.19 4.47 -6.06
N SER A 459 11.71 3.51 -5.28
CA SER A 459 11.98 2.08 -5.46
C SER A 459 11.40 1.58 -6.78
N THR A 460 10.16 1.97 -7.07
CA THR A 460 9.47 1.58 -8.32
C THR A 460 10.15 2.18 -9.54
N MET A 461 10.53 3.46 -9.52
CA MET A 461 11.30 4.08 -10.60
C MET A 461 12.64 3.40 -10.85
N ALA A 462 13.34 2.94 -9.79
CA ALA A 462 14.57 2.16 -9.96
C ALA A 462 14.30 0.87 -10.74
N TYR A 463 13.24 0.16 -10.39
CA TYR A 463 12.83 -1.07 -11.06
C TYR A 463 12.41 -0.82 -12.52
N ASP A 464 11.62 0.22 -12.77
CA ASP A 464 11.15 0.57 -14.10
C ASP A 464 12.28 0.96 -15.05
N LEU A 465 13.24 1.75 -14.58
CA LEU A 465 14.40 2.14 -15.38
C LEU A 465 15.25 0.92 -15.77
N VAL A 466 15.41 -0.05 -14.85
CA VAL A 466 16.11 -1.31 -15.16
C VAL A 466 15.34 -2.11 -16.20
N ARG A 467 14.02 -2.27 -16.05
CA ARG A 467 13.17 -3.00 -17.03
C ARG A 467 13.20 -2.34 -18.39
N LEU A 468 13.03 -1.01 -18.46
CA LEU A 468 13.10 -0.26 -19.72
C LEU A 468 14.45 -0.47 -20.41
N TYR A 469 15.57 -0.42 -19.68
CA TYR A 469 16.87 -0.73 -20.26
C TYR A 469 16.94 -2.16 -20.79
N GLN A 470 16.49 -3.15 -20.02
CA GLN A 470 16.52 -4.56 -20.43
C GLN A 470 15.67 -4.84 -21.68
N ILE A 471 14.53 -4.15 -21.82
CA ILE A 471 13.63 -4.34 -22.96
C ILE A 471 14.14 -3.58 -24.19
N THR A 472 14.57 -2.32 -24.04
CA THR A 472 14.87 -1.43 -25.17
C THR A 472 16.35 -1.39 -25.57
N GLY A 473 17.24 -1.76 -24.65
CA GLY A 473 18.69 -1.58 -24.84
C GLY A 473 19.15 -0.12 -24.85
N ASN A 474 18.27 0.83 -24.48
CA ASN A 474 18.60 2.26 -24.51
C ASN A 474 19.52 2.65 -23.35
N GLU A 475 20.74 3.09 -23.66
CA GLU A 475 21.77 3.48 -22.66
C GLU A 475 21.33 4.63 -21.74
N GLU A 476 20.41 5.51 -22.18
CA GLU A 476 19.84 6.55 -21.30
C GLU A 476 19.14 5.95 -20.06
N TYR A 477 18.38 4.86 -20.25
CA TYR A 477 17.73 4.18 -19.12
C TYR A 477 18.74 3.49 -18.22
N LYS A 478 19.79 2.91 -18.80
CA LYS A 478 20.89 2.30 -18.03
C LYS A 478 21.59 3.31 -17.13
N ASP A 479 21.92 4.48 -17.68
CA ASP A 479 22.61 5.52 -16.91
C ASP A 479 21.69 6.11 -15.83
N ALA A 480 20.41 6.29 -16.14
CA ALA A 480 19.40 6.71 -15.17
C ALA A 480 19.21 5.63 -14.06
N ALA A 481 19.11 4.36 -14.44
CA ALA A 481 19.02 3.24 -13.48
C ALA A 481 20.23 3.17 -12.56
N LYS A 482 21.45 3.31 -13.08
CA LYS A 482 22.67 3.33 -12.25
C LYS A 482 22.66 4.46 -11.23
N ARG A 483 22.28 5.67 -11.63
CA ARG A 483 22.18 6.82 -10.73
C ARG A 483 21.12 6.60 -9.66
N GLN A 484 19.95 6.06 -10.05
CA GLN A 484 18.86 5.76 -9.14
C GLN A 484 19.23 4.66 -8.13
N LEU A 485 19.85 3.58 -8.60
CA LEU A 485 20.32 2.48 -7.74
C LEU A 485 21.42 2.95 -6.78
N ALA A 486 22.33 3.84 -7.21
CA ALA A 486 23.33 4.42 -6.32
C ALA A 486 22.70 5.29 -5.23
N PHE A 487 21.67 6.09 -5.59
CA PHE A 487 20.90 6.87 -4.63
C PHE A 487 20.18 5.96 -3.62
N MET A 488 19.37 5.00 -4.09
CA MET A 488 18.64 4.05 -3.23
C MET A 488 19.57 3.23 -2.35
N SER A 489 20.70 2.77 -2.89
CA SER A 489 21.73 2.07 -2.14
C SER A 489 22.27 2.91 -0.98
N GLY A 490 22.43 4.21 -1.19
CA GLY A 490 22.84 5.14 -0.14
C GLY A 490 21.80 5.28 0.98
N GLU A 491 20.52 5.37 0.63
CA GLU A 491 19.43 5.50 1.59
C GLU A 491 19.19 4.19 2.37
N ALA A 492 19.25 3.05 1.70
CA ALA A 492 19.04 1.73 2.30
C ALA A 492 20.18 1.26 3.23
N GLN A 493 21.34 1.95 3.29
CA GLN A 493 22.47 1.51 4.15
C GLN A 493 22.12 1.45 5.64
N GLU A 494 21.26 2.35 6.13
CA GLU A 494 20.89 2.42 7.55
C GLU A 494 19.81 1.39 7.90
N TYR A 495 18.91 1.07 6.93
CA TYR A 495 17.84 0.09 7.10
C TYR A 495 17.58 -0.69 5.79
N PRO A 496 18.38 -1.71 5.49
CA PRO A 496 18.28 -2.46 4.22
C PRO A 496 16.96 -3.18 3.97
N ALA A 497 16.15 -3.42 5.00
CA ALA A 497 14.86 -4.11 4.92
C ALA A 497 13.65 -3.15 4.78
N GLY A 498 13.89 -1.83 4.62
CA GLY A 498 12.83 -0.83 4.56
C GLY A 498 12.77 -0.02 3.29
#